data_2e19c8601e199fab041c99d433e7e870
#
_entry.id   2e19c8601e199fab041c99d433e7e870
#
_cell.length_a   1.000
_cell.length_b   1.000
_cell.length_c   1.000
_cell.angle_alpha   90.00
_cell.angle_beta   90.00
_cell.angle_gamma   90.00
#
_symmetry.space_group_name_H-M   'P 1'
#
loop_
_entity.id
_entity.type
_entity.pdbx_description
1 polymer ?
#
loop_
_entity_poly.entity_id
_entity_poly.type
_entity_poly.pdbx_seq_one_letter_code
_entity_poly.pdbx_strand_id
1 'polypeptide(L)'
;NLYTNNDSSELPVYFHTSSGYDETMFVIDKIKELHLLGYPYSDFAILYRANALSRQFEDMLLRYQIPYVIYGGLSFFERKEVKDMIAYLRLIINHDDDFAFKRIVNEPKRKIGDALLDKLKTAQINNNCSLFEAIDHIETSGIGFNNLIAFKFTILELFDEYIANEDKPLIKIIDGILDKTGYGSMLKNEGEEGQDRLENVLELKTVIEEAIEYYELSRKNT
;
A
#
# COMPACT_ATOMS: atom_id res chain seq x y z
N ASN A 1 36.04 6.73 -6.38
CA ASN A 1 35.98 7.79 -7.38
C ASN A 1 35.05 7.34 -8.50
N LEU A 2 34.00 8.12 -8.74
CA LEU A 2 33.14 7.96 -9.91
C LEU A 2 33.91 8.49 -11.12
N TYR A 3 33.90 7.75 -12.23
CA TYR A 3 34.47 8.18 -13.51
C TYR A 3 33.47 7.88 -14.62
N THR A 4 33.57 8.63 -15.71
CA THR A 4 32.78 8.41 -16.92
C THR A 4 33.71 8.21 -18.11
N ASN A 5 33.27 7.38 -19.05
CA ASN A 5 33.94 7.22 -20.35
C ASN A 5 33.30 8.12 -21.42
N ASN A 6 32.29 8.92 -21.07
CA ASN A 6 31.62 9.81 -21.97
C ASN A 6 32.34 11.15 -22.02
N ASP A 7 32.56 11.68 -23.22
CA ASP A 7 33.00 13.05 -23.44
C ASP A 7 31.79 13.98 -23.17
N SER A 8 31.58 14.34 -21.90
CA SER A 8 30.50 15.25 -21.53
C SER A 8 31.06 16.61 -21.20
N SER A 9 30.47 17.65 -21.80
CA SER A 9 30.76 19.05 -21.51
C SER A 9 29.67 19.73 -20.69
N GLU A 10 28.54 19.06 -20.42
CA GLU A 10 27.43 19.66 -19.68
C GLU A 10 27.57 19.41 -18.16
N LEU A 11 27.41 20.47 -17.39
CA LEU A 11 27.41 20.41 -15.93
C LEU A 11 26.03 19.95 -15.43
N PRO A 12 25.98 19.20 -14.30
CA PRO A 12 24.71 18.88 -13.66
C PRO A 12 24.00 20.16 -13.20
N VAL A 13 22.67 20.19 -13.40
CA VAL A 13 21.82 21.28 -12.96
C VAL A 13 21.18 20.90 -11.64
N TYR A 14 21.29 21.78 -10.64
CA TYR A 14 20.57 21.65 -9.38
C TYR A 14 19.29 22.49 -9.43
N PHE A 15 18.16 21.86 -9.13
CA PHE A 15 16.88 22.54 -9.07
C PHE A 15 16.23 22.26 -7.70
N HIS A 16 15.74 23.32 -7.04
CA HIS A 16 15.06 23.21 -5.76
C HIS A 16 13.56 23.47 -5.96
N THR A 17 12.73 22.56 -5.48
CA THR A 17 11.27 22.67 -5.54
C THR A 17 10.70 22.82 -4.14
N SER A 18 9.47 23.35 -4.03
CA SER A 18 8.78 23.57 -2.76
C SER A 18 7.97 22.34 -2.31
N SER A 19 7.68 21.43 -3.24
CA SER A 19 6.92 20.20 -2.97
C SER A 19 7.39 19.04 -3.84
N GLY A 20 7.07 17.81 -3.43
CA GLY A 20 7.30 16.60 -4.25
C GLY A 20 6.50 16.61 -5.56
N TYR A 21 5.33 17.23 -5.57
CA TYR A 21 4.56 17.44 -6.81
C TYR A 21 5.31 18.34 -7.80
N ASP A 22 5.83 19.48 -7.34
CA ASP A 22 6.59 20.40 -8.20
C ASP A 22 7.87 19.76 -8.71
N GLU A 23 8.53 18.93 -7.88
CA GLU A 23 9.70 18.13 -8.28
C GLU A 23 9.34 17.18 -9.42
N THR A 24 8.27 16.41 -9.24
CA THR A 24 7.81 15.46 -10.25
C THR A 24 7.40 16.16 -11.53
N MET A 25 6.64 17.25 -11.45
CA MET A 25 6.24 18.04 -12.62
C MET A 25 7.43 18.60 -13.38
N PHE A 26 8.43 19.15 -12.68
CA PHE A 26 9.66 19.63 -13.30
C PHE A 26 10.36 18.54 -14.12
N VAL A 27 10.49 17.34 -13.55
CA VAL A 27 11.12 16.19 -14.24
C VAL A 27 10.32 15.77 -15.47
N ILE A 28 8.99 15.66 -15.34
CA ILE A 28 8.10 15.30 -16.45
C ILE A 28 8.17 16.32 -17.58
N ASP A 29 8.12 17.61 -17.27
CA ASP A 29 8.20 18.68 -18.27
C ASP A 29 9.57 18.66 -18.99
N LYS A 30 10.66 18.38 -18.25
CA LYS A 30 11.99 18.25 -18.82
C LYS A 30 12.12 17.06 -19.76
N ILE A 31 11.54 15.90 -19.39
CA ILE A 31 11.48 14.73 -20.27
C ILE A 31 10.71 15.05 -21.54
N LYS A 32 9.55 15.72 -21.44
CA LYS A 32 8.74 16.12 -22.60
C LYS A 32 9.47 17.09 -23.51
N GLU A 33 10.11 18.10 -22.94
CA GLU A 33 10.94 19.07 -23.69
C GLU A 33 12.01 18.37 -24.50
N LEU A 34 12.81 17.51 -23.86
CA LEU A 34 13.90 16.80 -24.53
C LEU A 34 13.38 15.77 -25.53
N HIS A 35 12.27 15.11 -25.25
CA HIS A 35 11.63 14.19 -26.17
C HIS A 35 11.19 14.93 -27.49
N LEU A 36 10.65 16.15 -27.38
CA LEU A 36 10.33 16.99 -28.54
C LEU A 36 11.56 17.39 -29.36
N LEU A 37 12.74 17.42 -28.73
CA LEU A 37 14.02 17.63 -29.42
C LEU A 37 14.58 16.36 -30.08
N GLY A 38 13.88 15.22 -29.97
CA GLY A 38 14.20 13.96 -30.63
C GLY A 38 14.85 12.89 -29.76
N TYR A 39 15.00 13.11 -28.42
CA TYR A 39 15.51 12.08 -27.51
C TYR A 39 14.43 11.01 -27.28
N PRO A 40 14.71 9.72 -27.49
CA PRO A 40 13.76 8.65 -27.20
C PRO A 40 13.57 8.48 -25.67
N TYR A 41 12.40 8.00 -25.25
CA TYR A 41 12.12 7.78 -23.82
C TYR A 41 13.09 6.81 -23.13
N SER A 42 13.72 5.89 -23.88
CA SER A 42 14.76 4.97 -23.40
C SER A 42 16.02 5.65 -22.90
N ASP A 43 16.26 6.90 -23.25
CA ASP A 43 17.48 7.64 -22.90
C ASP A 43 17.35 8.36 -21.55
N PHE A 44 16.16 8.33 -20.93
CA PHE A 44 15.91 8.95 -19.64
C PHE A 44 15.93 7.93 -18.53
N ALA A 45 16.51 8.31 -17.39
CA ALA A 45 16.46 7.55 -16.14
C ALA A 45 16.14 8.48 -14.97
N ILE A 46 15.17 8.10 -14.15
CA ILE A 46 14.84 8.79 -12.89
C ILE A 46 15.41 7.94 -11.75
N LEU A 47 16.30 8.53 -10.95
CA LEU A 47 16.93 7.88 -9.80
C LEU A 47 16.40 8.52 -8.52
N TYR A 48 15.95 7.70 -7.57
CA TYR A 48 15.47 8.14 -6.27
C TYR A 48 16.08 7.29 -5.16
N ARG A 49 16.17 7.87 -3.96
CA ARG A 49 16.80 7.19 -2.82
C ARG A 49 15.86 6.19 -2.14
N ALA A 50 14.60 6.57 -1.92
CA ALA A 50 13.59 5.78 -1.24
C ALA A 50 12.54 5.28 -2.22
N ASN A 51 12.14 4.00 -2.08
CA ASN A 51 11.18 3.36 -2.96
C ASN A 51 9.80 4.08 -2.95
N ALA A 52 9.39 4.65 -1.82
CA ALA A 52 8.13 5.38 -1.71
C ALA A 52 8.01 6.54 -2.71
N LEU A 53 9.13 7.19 -3.05
CA LEU A 53 9.16 8.31 -4.00
C LEU A 53 8.77 7.93 -5.42
N SER A 54 8.84 6.63 -5.80
CA SER A 54 8.47 6.21 -7.16
C SER A 54 7.01 6.49 -7.49
N ARG A 55 6.10 6.45 -6.50
CA ARG A 55 4.66 6.59 -6.72
C ARG A 55 4.30 7.88 -7.45
N GLN A 56 4.83 9.01 -7.01
CA GLN A 56 4.53 10.31 -7.61
C GLN A 56 4.98 10.37 -9.07
N PHE A 57 6.15 9.79 -9.37
CA PHE A 57 6.63 9.67 -10.76
C PHE A 57 5.77 8.71 -11.59
N GLU A 58 5.41 7.55 -11.03
CA GLU A 58 4.54 6.56 -11.70
C GLU A 58 3.19 7.19 -12.09
N ASP A 59 2.53 7.88 -11.14
CA ASP A 59 1.24 8.54 -11.37
C ASP A 59 1.32 9.59 -12.49
N MET A 60 2.38 10.40 -12.48
CA MET A 60 2.56 11.44 -13.48
C MET A 60 2.96 10.89 -14.85
N LEU A 61 3.84 9.89 -14.89
CA LEU A 61 4.20 9.21 -16.14
C LEU A 61 2.98 8.57 -16.80
N LEU A 62 2.11 7.92 -16.01
CA LEU A 62 0.83 7.36 -16.48
C LEU A 62 -0.13 8.46 -16.97
N ARG A 63 -0.31 9.53 -16.21
CA ARG A 63 -1.18 10.67 -16.56
C ARG A 63 -0.79 11.32 -17.87
N TYR A 64 0.51 11.48 -18.11
CA TYR A 64 1.05 12.05 -19.34
C TYR A 64 1.33 11.02 -20.45
N GLN A 65 0.95 9.75 -20.23
CA GLN A 65 1.11 8.64 -21.17
C GLN A 65 2.58 8.44 -21.60
N ILE A 66 3.53 8.67 -20.69
CA ILE A 66 4.95 8.44 -20.90
C ILE A 66 5.25 6.98 -20.54
N PRO A 67 5.75 6.15 -21.48
CA PRO A 67 6.08 4.76 -21.18
C PRO A 67 7.28 4.69 -20.23
N TYR A 68 7.20 3.83 -19.22
CA TYR A 68 8.28 3.64 -18.24
C TYR A 68 8.41 2.18 -17.80
N VAL A 69 9.55 1.85 -17.22
CA VAL A 69 9.85 0.55 -16.60
C VAL A 69 10.51 0.81 -15.25
N ILE A 70 10.10 0.11 -14.21
CA ILE A 70 10.74 0.16 -12.90
C ILE A 70 11.81 -0.92 -12.84
N TYR A 71 13.06 -0.53 -12.61
CA TYR A 71 14.16 -1.45 -12.41
C TYR A 71 14.44 -1.68 -10.93
N GLY A 72 14.57 -2.95 -10.54
CA GLY A 72 14.94 -3.33 -9.16
C GLY A 72 13.80 -3.24 -8.13
N GLY A 73 12.56 -3.01 -8.57
CA GLY A 73 11.41 -2.89 -7.67
C GLY A 73 10.08 -3.26 -8.31
N LEU A 74 9.04 -3.24 -7.49
CA LEU A 74 7.64 -3.37 -7.90
C LEU A 74 7.00 -1.99 -7.96
N SER A 75 6.01 -1.83 -8.85
CA SER A 75 5.11 -0.68 -8.83
C SER A 75 4.51 -0.50 -7.43
N PHE A 76 4.23 0.74 -7.04
CA PHE A 76 3.77 1.07 -5.69
C PHE A 76 2.62 0.17 -5.21
N PHE A 77 1.57 0.05 -6.02
CA PHE A 77 0.41 -0.79 -5.69
C PHE A 77 0.67 -2.31 -5.78
N GLU A 78 1.80 -2.72 -6.35
CA GLU A 78 2.23 -4.12 -6.42
C GLU A 78 2.99 -4.57 -5.16
N ARG A 79 3.46 -3.64 -4.33
CA ARG A 79 4.24 -3.92 -3.12
C ARG A 79 3.41 -4.68 -2.10
N LYS A 80 4.07 -5.62 -1.40
CA LYS A 80 3.40 -6.53 -0.46
C LYS A 80 2.66 -5.76 0.64
N GLU A 81 3.35 -4.83 1.31
CA GLU A 81 2.81 -4.05 2.43
C GLU A 81 1.64 -3.15 2.01
N VAL A 82 1.69 -2.58 0.80
CA VAL A 82 0.59 -1.78 0.24
C VAL A 82 -0.63 -2.65 -0.01
N LYS A 83 -0.45 -3.82 -0.64
CA LYS A 83 -1.52 -4.80 -0.85
C LYS A 83 -2.09 -5.34 0.47
N ASP A 84 -1.25 -5.53 1.48
CA ASP A 84 -1.68 -5.99 2.80
C ASP A 84 -2.54 -4.93 3.50
N MET A 85 -2.11 -3.65 3.48
CA MET A 85 -2.90 -2.56 4.05
C MET A 85 -4.24 -2.38 3.34
N ILE A 86 -4.25 -2.43 2.01
CA ILE A 86 -5.50 -2.38 1.24
C ILE A 86 -6.42 -3.56 1.62
N ALA A 87 -5.89 -4.76 1.80
CA ALA A 87 -6.68 -5.91 2.20
C ALA A 87 -7.23 -5.76 3.63
N TYR A 88 -6.46 -5.19 4.56
CA TYR A 88 -6.97 -4.84 5.89
C TYR A 88 -8.14 -3.84 5.80
N LEU A 89 -7.97 -2.74 5.08
CA LEU A 89 -9.02 -1.74 4.88
C LEU A 89 -10.28 -2.35 4.27
N ARG A 90 -10.11 -3.20 3.25
CA ARG A 90 -11.23 -3.89 2.59
C ARG A 90 -11.98 -4.81 3.55
N LEU A 91 -11.28 -5.62 4.35
CA LEU A 91 -11.90 -6.53 5.30
C LEU A 91 -12.58 -5.78 6.45
N ILE A 92 -12.00 -4.67 6.92
CA ILE A 92 -12.61 -3.83 7.95
C ILE A 92 -13.94 -3.24 7.44
N ILE A 93 -13.98 -2.75 6.22
CA ILE A 93 -15.19 -2.12 5.65
C ILE A 93 -16.22 -3.18 5.20
N ASN A 94 -15.75 -4.30 4.71
CA ASN A 94 -16.59 -5.38 4.19
C ASN A 94 -16.08 -6.75 4.70
N HIS A 95 -16.72 -7.27 5.72
CA HIS A 95 -16.39 -8.56 6.34
C HIS A 95 -16.63 -9.76 5.41
N ASP A 96 -17.35 -9.59 4.30
CA ASP A 96 -17.59 -10.65 3.32
C ASP A 96 -16.48 -10.75 2.26
N ASP A 97 -15.43 -9.93 2.37
CA ASP A 97 -14.30 -9.99 1.45
C ASP A 97 -13.34 -11.15 1.78
N ASP A 98 -13.67 -12.32 1.29
CA ASP A 98 -12.87 -13.54 1.47
C ASP A 98 -11.45 -13.45 0.87
N PHE A 99 -11.25 -12.64 -0.17
CA PHE A 99 -9.92 -12.44 -0.74
C PHE A 99 -9.04 -11.62 0.20
N ALA A 100 -9.59 -10.54 0.74
CA ALA A 100 -8.92 -9.73 1.75
C ALA A 100 -8.62 -10.57 3.01
N PHE A 101 -9.61 -11.32 3.50
CA PHE A 101 -9.44 -12.22 4.64
C PHE A 101 -8.28 -13.20 4.43
N LYS A 102 -8.26 -13.96 3.34
CA LYS A 102 -7.21 -14.95 3.04
C LYS A 102 -5.83 -14.33 2.97
N ARG A 103 -5.74 -13.09 2.50
CA ARG A 103 -4.47 -12.39 2.40
C ARG A 103 -3.88 -12.03 3.77
N ILE A 104 -4.69 -11.56 4.70
CA ILE A 104 -4.20 -10.92 5.94
C ILE A 104 -4.39 -11.77 7.20
N VAL A 105 -5.19 -12.83 7.17
CA VAL A 105 -5.50 -13.63 8.37
C VAL A 105 -4.25 -14.16 9.07
N ASN A 106 -3.17 -14.38 8.33
CA ASN A 106 -1.87 -14.85 8.85
C ASN A 106 -0.71 -13.88 8.52
N GLU A 107 -1.00 -12.63 8.30
CA GLU A 107 -0.04 -11.55 8.05
C GLU A 107 -0.33 -10.36 8.98
N PRO A 108 0.46 -10.14 10.04
CA PRO A 108 1.63 -10.91 10.51
C PRO A 108 1.32 -12.38 10.86
N LYS A 109 2.37 -13.21 10.95
CA LYS A 109 2.20 -14.64 11.29
C LYS A 109 1.49 -14.83 12.63
N ARG A 110 0.33 -15.51 12.62
CA ARG A 110 -0.54 -15.78 13.80
C ARG A 110 -0.62 -17.25 14.19
N LYS A 111 0.23 -18.10 13.60
CA LYS A 111 0.18 -19.56 13.82
C LYS A 111 -1.17 -20.19 13.45
N ILE A 112 -1.87 -19.60 12.48
CA ILE A 112 -3.09 -20.13 11.91
C ILE A 112 -2.67 -21.08 10.79
N GLY A 113 -2.71 -22.38 11.06
CA GLY A 113 -2.27 -23.43 10.12
C GLY A 113 -3.33 -23.80 9.10
N ASP A 114 -2.90 -24.47 8.02
CA ASP A 114 -3.75 -24.87 6.90
C ASP A 114 -4.95 -25.73 7.33
N ALA A 115 -4.75 -26.65 8.29
CA ALA A 115 -5.83 -27.48 8.82
C ALA A 115 -6.97 -26.65 9.45
N LEU A 116 -6.68 -25.51 10.05
CA LEU A 116 -7.69 -24.60 10.61
C LEU A 116 -8.37 -23.82 9.48
N LEU A 117 -7.61 -23.37 8.48
CA LEU A 117 -8.17 -22.72 7.30
C LEU A 117 -9.09 -23.64 6.48
N ASP A 118 -8.79 -24.93 6.42
CA ASP A 118 -9.66 -25.92 5.74
C ASP A 118 -10.95 -26.17 6.54
N LYS A 119 -10.89 -26.19 7.88
CA LYS A 119 -12.10 -26.19 8.71
C LYS A 119 -12.97 -24.96 8.46
N LEU A 120 -12.35 -23.78 8.35
CA LEU A 120 -13.04 -22.53 8.03
C LEU A 120 -13.76 -22.60 6.67
N LYS A 121 -13.08 -23.08 5.62
CA LYS A 121 -13.70 -23.28 4.30
C LYS A 121 -14.88 -24.25 4.35
N THR A 122 -14.75 -25.32 5.13
CA THR A 122 -15.84 -26.29 5.32
C THR A 122 -17.04 -25.65 6.01
N ALA A 123 -16.79 -24.87 7.10
CA ALA A 123 -17.83 -24.14 7.80
C ALA A 123 -18.50 -23.08 6.92
N GLN A 124 -17.72 -22.34 6.13
CA GLN A 124 -18.20 -21.39 5.13
C GLN A 124 -19.21 -22.03 4.17
N ILE A 125 -18.85 -23.17 3.57
CA ILE A 125 -19.71 -23.87 2.61
C ILE A 125 -20.99 -24.38 3.29
N ASN A 126 -20.86 -24.99 4.48
CA ASN A 126 -21.98 -25.59 5.20
C ASN A 126 -23.02 -24.56 5.68
N ASN A 127 -22.57 -23.35 5.99
CA ASN A 127 -23.41 -22.26 6.52
C ASN A 127 -23.74 -21.19 5.46
N ASN A 128 -23.19 -21.30 4.25
CA ASN A 128 -23.37 -20.32 3.17
C ASN A 128 -23.06 -18.87 3.62
N CYS A 129 -21.91 -18.68 4.26
CA CYS A 129 -21.48 -17.41 4.85
C CYS A 129 -20.08 -17.03 4.38
N SER A 130 -19.54 -15.87 4.80
CA SER A 130 -18.15 -15.49 4.53
C SER A 130 -17.16 -16.29 5.41
N LEU A 131 -15.87 -16.28 5.05
CA LEU A 131 -14.83 -16.88 5.89
C LEU A 131 -14.71 -16.18 7.26
N PHE A 132 -14.95 -14.88 7.31
CA PHE A 132 -14.94 -14.11 8.53
C PHE A 132 -16.10 -14.53 9.47
N GLU A 133 -17.29 -14.71 8.94
CA GLU A 133 -18.45 -15.18 9.67
C GLU A 133 -18.31 -16.67 10.06
N ALA A 134 -17.71 -17.48 9.19
CA ALA A 134 -17.46 -18.90 9.44
C ALA A 134 -16.62 -19.18 10.69
N ILE A 135 -15.90 -18.18 11.22
CA ILE A 135 -15.16 -18.30 12.48
C ILE A 135 -16.10 -18.67 13.64
N ASP A 136 -17.34 -18.18 13.65
CA ASP A 136 -18.32 -18.45 14.71
C ASP A 136 -18.94 -19.86 14.61
N HIS A 137 -18.76 -20.53 13.47
CA HIS A 137 -19.32 -21.86 13.17
C HIS A 137 -18.30 -22.99 13.32
N ILE A 138 -17.10 -22.70 13.84
CA ILE A 138 -16.08 -23.73 14.06
C ILE A 138 -15.99 -24.08 15.54
N GLU A 139 -16.23 -25.37 15.83
CA GLU A 139 -15.96 -25.94 17.14
C GLU A 139 -14.55 -26.54 17.14
N THR A 140 -13.58 -25.82 17.70
CA THR A 140 -12.21 -26.29 17.85
C THR A 140 -11.49 -25.52 18.97
N SER A 141 -10.28 -25.93 19.29
CA SER A 141 -9.46 -25.29 20.34
C SER A 141 -7.99 -25.28 19.91
N GLY A 142 -7.18 -24.54 20.66
CA GLY A 142 -5.75 -24.47 20.46
C GLY A 142 -5.26 -23.05 20.12
N ILE A 143 -3.94 -22.89 20.08
CA ILE A 143 -3.29 -21.57 19.91
C ILE A 143 -3.72 -20.89 18.62
N GLY A 144 -3.76 -21.62 17.50
CA GLY A 144 -4.16 -21.05 16.19
C GLY A 144 -5.60 -20.56 16.20
N PHE A 145 -6.52 -21.30 16.86
CA PHE A 145 -7.91 -20.88 16.97
C PHE A 145 -8.07 -19.65 17.86
N ASN A 146 -7.39 -19.62 19.02
CA ASN A 146 -7.41 -18.44 19.90
C ASN A 146 -6.89 -17.19 19.16
N ASN A 147 -5.83 -17.34 18.36
CA ASN A 147 -5.30 -16.25 17.56
C ASN A 147 -6.25 -15.83 16.43
N LEU A 148 -7.01 -16.77 15.86
CA LEU A 148 -8.03 -16.46 14.85
C LEU A 148 -9.19 -15.67 15.47
N ILE A 149 -9.63 -16.06 16.67
CA ILE A 149 -10.65 -15.31 17.42
C ILE A 149 -10.13 -13.90 17.79
N ALA A 150 -8.89 -13.79 18.27
CA ALA A 150 -8.27 -12.50 18.56
C ALA A 150 -8.18 -11.61 17.30
N PHE A 151 -7.80 -12.19 16.16
CA PHE A 151 -7.81 -11.48 14.88
C PHE A 151 -9.22 -10.95 14.55
N LYS A 152 -10.26 -11.78 14.68
CA LYS A 152 -11.64 -11.36 14.44
C LYS A 152 -12.02 -10.16 15.31
N PHE A 153 -11.74 -10.22 16.62
CA PHE A 153 -12.02 -9.09 17.51
C PHE A 153 -11.27 -7.83 17.15
N THR A 154 -10.00 -7.94 16.74
CA THR A 154 -9.22 -6.79 16.27
C THR A 154 -9.85 -6.13 15.03
N ILE A 155 -10.34 -6.92 14.08
CA ILE A 155 -11.03 -6.38 12.87
C ILE A 155 -12.33 -5.68 13.28
N LEU A 156 -13.13 -6.27 14.18
CA LEU A 156 -14.38 -5.66 14.65
C LEU A 156 -14.11 -4.36 15.43
N GLU A 157 -13.09 -4.33 16.28
CA GLU A 157 -12.67 -3.11 16.98
C GLU A 157 -12.27 -2.00 16.02
N LEU A 158 -11.49 -2.32 14.99
CA LEU A 158 -11.09 -1.36 13.94
C LEU A 158 -12.30 -0.89 13.11
N PHE A 159 -13.30 -1.74 12.89
CA PHE A 159 -14.54 -1.36 12.24
C PHE A 159 -15.35 -0.38 13.11
N ASP A 160 -15.47 -0.64 14.42
CA ASP A 160 -16.14 0.27 15.34
C ASP A 160 -15.44 1.65 15.38
N GLU A 161 -14.10 1.67 15.36
CA GLU A 161 -13.33 2.90 15.27
C GLU A 161 -13.54 3.61 13.93
N TYR A 162 -13.65 2.87 12.82
CA TYR A 162 -13.94 3.42 11.50
C TYR A 162 -15.30 4.14 11.48
N ILE A 163 -16.34 3.52 12.05
CA ILE A 163 -17.68 4.12 12.11
C ILE A 163 -17.72 5.33 13.06
N ALA A 164 -17.01 5.26 14.19
CA ALA A 164 -17.02 6.32 15.19
C ALA A 164 -16.26 7.59 14.74
N ASN A 165 -15.39 7.49 13.74
CA ASN A 165 -14.61 8.62 13.26
C ASN A 165 -15.30 9.31 12.07
N GLU A 166 -15.82 10.53 12.29
CA GLU A 166 -16.41 11.36 11.22
C GLU A 166 -15.33 12.00 10.31
N ASP A 167 -14.12 12.19 10.83
CA ASP A 167 -13.03 12.91 10.17
C ASP A 167 -11.94 11.96 9.66
N LYS A 168 -11.78 11.84 8.34
CA LYS A 168 -10.74 11.05 7.64
C LYS A 168 -10.56 9.63 8.22
N PRO A 169 -11.64 8.85 8.34
CA PRO A 169 -11.61 7.58 9.08
C PRO A 169 -10.59 6.58 8.52
N LEU A 170 -10.42 6.51 7.18
CA LEU A 170 -9.49 5.58 6.53
C LEU A 170 -8.03 5.80 6.92
N ILE A 171 -7.62 7.06 7.11
CA ILE A 171 -6.23 7.39 7.46
C ILE A 171 -5.92 6.96 8.90
N LYS A 172 -6.85 7.26 9.83
CA LYS A 172 -6.71 6.88 11.23
C LYS A 172 -6.70 5.36 11.41
N ILE A 173 -7.49 4.64 10.60
CA ILE A 173 -7.54 3.18 10.64
C ILE A 173 -6.22 2.54 10.22
N ILE A 174 -5.45 3.13 9.30
CA ILE A 174 -4.11 2.60 8.96
C ILE A 174 -3.19 2.60 10.19
N ASP A 175 -3.23 3.66 11.00
CA ASP A 175 -2.46 3.69 12.26
C ASP A 175 -2.95 2.60 13.24
N GLY A 176 -4.26 2.43 13.36
CA GLY A 176 -4.87 1.35 14.13
C GLY A 176 -4.47 -0.05 13.64
N ILE A 177 -4.42 -0.26 12.32
CA ILE A 177 -3.95 -1.52 11.72
C ILE A 177 -2.49 -1.78 12.13
N LEU A 178 -1.59 -0.80 11.95
CA LEU A 178 -0.17 -0.94 12.28
C LEU A 178 0.04 -1.30 13.76
N ASP A 179 -0.73 -0.69 14.67
CA ASP A 179 -0.60 -0.87 16.11
C ASP A 179 -1.27 -2.17 16.60
N LYS A 180 -2.56 -2.35 16.34
CA LYS A 180 -3.38 -3.42 16.95
C LYS A 180 -3.17 -4.79 16.33
N THR A 181 -2.81 -4.86 15.04
CA THR A 181 -2.57 -6.14 14.36
C THR A 181 -1.16 -6.69 14.58
N GLY A 182 -0.24 -5.85 15.10
CA GLY A 182 1.18 -6.14 15.21
C GLY A 182 1.96 -5.98 13.91
N TYR A 183 1.33 -5.45 12.83
CA TYR A 183 1.98 -5.26 11.54
C TYR A 183 3.13 -4.27 11.63
N GLY A 184 2.94 -3.14 12.31
CA GLY A 184 4.00 -2.15 12.54
C GLY A 184 5.18 -2.71 13.33
N SER A 185 4.92 -3.56 14.33
CA SER A 185 5.97 -4.26 15.08
C SER A 185 6.74 -5.26 14.22
N MET A 186 6.05 -5.97 13.32
CA MET A 186 6.66 -6.88 12.36
C MET A 186 7.65 -6.11 11.47
N LEU A 187 7.21 -5.00 10.87
CA LEU A 187 8.07 -4.19 10.01
C LEU A 187 9.29 -3.65 10.76
N LYS A 188 9.12 -3.13 11.97
CA LYS A 188 10.24 -2.62 12.79
C LYS A 188 11.30 -3.69 13.06
N ASN A 189 10.90 -4.96 13.17
CA ASN A 189 11.83 -6.07 13.41
C ASN A 189 12.58 -6.53 12.14
N GLU A 190 12.19 -6.08 10.95
CA GLU A 190 12.85 -6.38 9.67
C GLU A 190 14.02 -5.43 9.36
N GLY A 191 14.35 -4.47 10.25
CA GLY A 191 15.47 -3.56 10.09
C GLY A 191 15.27 -2.53 8.97
N GLU A 192 16.30 -2.29 8.15
CA GLU A 192 16.24 -1.28 7.06
C GLU A 192 15.15 -1.60 6.02
N GLU A 193 15.02 -2.85 5.62
CA GLU A 193 13.97 -3.28 4.69
C GLU A 193 12.56 -3.01 5.26
N GLY A 194 12.38 -3.28 6.55
CA GLY A 194 11.13 -2.99 7.23
C GLY A 194 10.83 -1.50 7.34
N GLN A 195 11.86 -0.66 7.48
CA GLN A 195 11.71 0.79 7.46
C GLN A 195 11.24 1.29 6.09
N ASP A 196 11.84 0.80 5.00
CA ASP A 196 11.40 1.14 3.63
C ASP A 196 9.94 0.72 3.40
N ARG A 197 9.55 -0.45 3.89
CA ARG A 197 8.16 -0.93 3.81
C ARG A 197 7.20 -0.09 4.65
N LEU A 198 7.62 0.39 5.82
CA LEU A 198 6.83 1.30 6.62
C LEU A 198 6.63 2.64 5.91
N GLU A 199 7.64 3.18 5.23
CA GLU A 199 7.53 4.37 4.41
C GLU A 199 6.51 4.20 3.27
N ASN A 200 6.46 3.03 2.64
CA ASN A 200 5.43 2.70 1.66
C ASN A 200 4.00 2.72 2.26
N VAL A 201 3.83 2.26 3.49
CA VAL A 201 2.53 2.33 4.18
C VAL A 201 2.16 3.78 4.52
N LEU A 202 3.13 4.61 4.91
CA LEU A 202 2.90 6.04 5.15
C LEU A 202 2.55 6.78 3.86
N GLU A 203 3.21 6.45 2.76
CA GLU A 203 2.86 6.99 1.44
C GLU A 203 1.44 6.60 1.01
N LEU A 204 0.97 5.39 1.34
CA LEU A 204 -0.41 5.00 1.09
C LEU A 204 -1.42 5.92 1.81
N LYS A 205 -1.09 6.45 3.00
CA LYS A 205 -1.94 7.42 3.69
C LYS A 205 -2.10 8.70 2.84
N THR A 206 -1.00 9.20 2.27
CA THR A 206 -1.02 10.36 1.37
C THR A 206 -1.90 10.10 0.14
N VAL A 207 -1.78 8.91 -0.47
CA VAL A 207 -2.64 8.50 -1.60
C VAL A 207 -4.12 8.56 -1.24
N ILE A 208 -4.48 8.05 -0.06
CA ILE A 208 -5.87 8.04 0.42
C ILE A 208 -6.35 9.46 0.69
N GLU A 209 -5.51 10.33 1.27
CA GLU A 209 -5.85 11.75 1.48
C GLU A 209 -6.15 12.46 0.16
N GLU A 210 -5.25 12.34 -0.81
CA GLU A 210 -5.41 12.91 -2.15
C GLU A 210 -6.69 12.41 -2.84
N ALA A 211 -6.99 11.11 -2.71
CA ALA A 211 -8.20 10.51 -3.28
C ALA A 211 -9.48 11.05 -2.62
N ILE A 212 -9.49 11.23 -1.31
CA ILE A 212 -10.62 11.79 -0.56
C ILE A 212 -10.85 13.25 -0.98
N GLU A 213 -9.79 14.06 -1.01
CA GLU A 213 -9.88 15.47 -1.41
C GLU A 213 -10.39 15.63 -2.84
N TYR A 214 -9.89 14.82 -3.78
CA TYR A 214 -10.38 14.80 -5.15
C TYR A 214 -11.88 14.45 -5.24
N TYR A 215 -12.32 13.45 -4.49
CA TYR A 215 -13.72 13.03 -4.45
C TYR A 215 -14.63 14.11 -3.87
N GLU A 216 -14.21 14.77 -2.79
CA GLU A 216 -14.96 15.87 -2.17
C GLU A 216 -15.09 17.09 -3.11
N LEU A 217 -14.01 17.46 -3.80
CA LEU A 217 -14.01 18.53 -4.79
C LEU A 217 -14.93 18.21 -5.97
N SER A 218 -14.91 16.98 -6.44
CA SER A 218 -15.78 16.55 -7.54
C SER A 218 -17.27 16.61 -7.17
N ARG A 219 -17.64 16.30 -5.92
CA ARG A 219 -19.02 16.42 -5.43
C ARG A 219 -19.51 17.84 -5.23
N LYS A 220 -18.61 18.78 -4.95
CA LYS A 220 -18.98 20.21 -4.80
C LYS A 220 -19.24 20.91 -6.13
N ASN A 221 -18.75 20.33 -7.24
CA ASN A 221 -18.87 20.88 -8.60
C ASN A 221 -20.02 20.22 -9.41
N THR A 222 -20.79 19.31 -8.80
CA THR A 222 -21.99 18.69 -9.38
C THR A 222 -23.24 19.16 -8.66
#